data_b7e22502512b2a3248c2c6378e1a84c6
#
_entry.id   b7e22502512b2a3248c2c6378e1a84c6
#
_cell.length_a   1.000
_cell.length_b   1.000
_cell.length_c   1.000
_cell.angle_alpha   90.00
_cell.angle_beta   90.00
_cell.angle_gamma   90.00
#
_symmetry.space_group_name_H-M   'P 1'
#
loop_
_entity.id
_entity.type
_entity.pdbx_description
1 polymer ?
#
loop_
_entity_poly.entity_id
_entity_poly.type
_entity_poly.pdbx_seq_one_letter_code
_entity_poly.pdbx_strand_id
1 'polypeptide(L)'
;MPPSRQIVYVDTNVVIEAVDTGCWAALLNKFDVRTVAEVRRETRAGNRLIKSYVKVDQTQFDAKVIVAEVTKVQLAEAQLRTPLLNQIDPGERHLLAYVAAQDKNALLLTTGDRAAVRAACALGLDDRLRSLEELAGACGQKPAVADWFTKKWLSKVKTGFLLDSM
;
A
#
# COMPACT_ATOMS: atom_id res chain seq x y z
N MET A 1 -9.50 -27.53 3.42
CA MET A 1 -9.26 -26.22 2.81
C MET A 1 -8.49 -25.37 3.79
N PRO A 2 -7.29 -24.91 3.43
CA PRO A 2 -6.64 -23.93 4.27
C PRO A 2 -7.50 -22.66 4.33
N PRO A 3 -7.54 -21.94 5.48
CA PRO A 3 -8.24 -20.66 5.55
C PRO A 3 -7.64 -19.71 4.52
N SER A 4 -8.50 -18.92 3.86
CA SER A 4 -8.03 -17.88 2.93
C SER A 4 -7.18 -16.87 3.70
N ARG A 5 -6.01 -16.50 3.14
CA ARG A 5 -5.17 -15.49 3.72
C ARG A 5 -5.80 -14.11 3.53
N GLN A 6 -5.59 -13.22 4.48
CA GLN A 6 -6.06 -11.84 4.40
C GLN A 6 -5.42 -11.14 3.21
N ILE A 7 -6.23 -10.53 2.36
CA ILE A 7 -5.76 -9.73 1.22
C ILE A 7 -5.19 -8.41 1.74
N VAL A 8 -3.98 -8.07 1.31
CA VAL A 8 -3.32 -6.80 1.61
C VAL A 8 -2.79 -6.19 0.32
N TYR A 9 -3.25 -4.99 0.01
CA TYR A 9 -2.72 -4.18 -1.10
C TYR A 9 -1.57 -3.32 -0.62
N VAL A 10 -0.47 -3.32 -1.36
CA VAL A 10 0.77 -2.63 -1.01
C VAL A 10 1.17 -1.64 -2.10
N ASP A 11 1.74 -0.49 -1.69
CA ASP A 11 2.35 0.46 -2.61
C ASP A 11 3.87 0.21 -2.74
N THR A 12 4.51 0.95 -3.64
CA THR A 12 5.93 0.79 -3.94
C THR A 12 6.81 1.00 -2.71
N ASN A 13 6.55 2.06 -1.94
CA ASN A 13 7.39 2.43 -0.80
C ASN A 13 7.30 1.39 0.33
N VAL A 14 6.12 0.80 0.52
CA VAL A 14 5.94 -0.28 1.50
C VAL A 14 6.75 -1.52 1.10
N VAL A 15 6.72 -1.90 -0.18
CA VAL A 15 7.51 -3.03 -0.68
C VAL A 15 9.00 -2.79 -0.42
N ILE A 16 9.50 -1.61 -0.77
CA ILE A 16 10.91 -1.24 -0.59
C ILE A 16 11.30 -1.28 0.89
N GLU A 17 10.50 -0.68 1.77
CA GLU A 17 10.78 -0.69 3.21
C GLU A 17 10.74 -2.11 3.79
N ALA A 18 9.77 -2.93 3.37
CA ALA A 18 9.66 -4.30 3.84
C ALA A 18 10.86 -5.14 3.42
N VAL A 19 11.36 -4.96 2.19
CA VAL A 19 12.59 -5.61 1.70
C VAL A 19 13.80 -5.12 2.50
N ASP A 20 13.94 -3.81 2.66
CA ASP A 20 15.07 -3.19 3.36
C ASP A 20 15.16 -3.62 4.83
N THR A 21 14.03 -3.70 5.51
CA THR A 21 13.96 -4.09 6.93
C THR A 21 13.87 -5.59 7.16
N GLY A 22 13.82 -6.39 6.09
CA GLY A 22 13.87 -7.85 6.16
C GLY A 22 12.55 -8.56 6.51
N CYS A 23 11.42 -7.85 6.51
CA CYS A 23 10.11 -8.46 6.83
C CYS A 23 9.28 -8.85 5.60
N TRP A 24 9.77 -8.60 4.38
CA TRP A 24 9.00 -8.84 3.15
C TRP A 24 8.60 -10.31 2.99
N ALA A 25 9.53 -11.25 3.19
CA ALA A 25 9.23 -12.67 3.06
C ALA A 25 8.15 -13.14 4.06
N ALA A 26 8.18 -12.61 5.28
CA ALA A 26 7.18 -12.93 6.29
C ALA A 26 5.78 -12.43 5.89
N LEU A 27 5.71 -11.24 5.29
CA LEU A 27 4.45 -10.69 4.77
C LEU A 27 3.89 -11.57 3.64
N LEU A 28 4.75 -11.97 2.69
CA LEU A 28 4.35 -12.83 1.56
C LEU A 28 3.85 -14.20 2.03
N ASN A 29 4.37 -14.71 3.14
CA ASN A 29 3.93 -15.99 3.70
C ASN A 29 2.61 -15.87 4.48
N LYS A 30 2.39 -14.77 5.15
CA LYS A 30 1.23 -14.55 6.03
C LYS A 30 0.00 -14.07 5.26
N PHE A 31 0.18 -13.15 4.33
CA PHE A 31 -0.89 -12.45 3.64
C PHE A 31 -1.00 -12.85 2.17
N ASP A 32 -2.18 -12.65 1.61
CA ASP A 32 -2.39 -12.62 0.16
C ASP A 32 -2.04 -11.20 -0.31
N VAL A 33 -0.77 -10.99 -0.67
CA VAL A 33 -0.24 -9.68 -1.03
C VAL A 33 -0.58 -9.38 -2.48
N ARG A 34 -1.19 -8.24 -2.72
CA ARG A 34 -1.62 -7.78 -4.02
C ARG A 34 -1.19 -6.34 -4.28
N THR A 35 -1.10 -5.99 -5.55
CA THR A 35 -0.82 -4.63 -5.99
C THR A 35 -1.34 -4.43 -7.42
N VAL A 36 -0.93 -3.33 -8.04
CA VAL A 36 -1.32 -2.98 -9.40
C VAL A 36 -0.10 -2.89 -10.31
N ALA A 37 -0.31 -2.97 -11.62
CA ALA A 37 0.75 -2.99 -12.62
C ALA A 37 1.70 -1.78 -12.53
N GLU A 38 1.18 -0.59 -12.23
CA GLU A 38 1.98 0.62 -12.09
C GLU A 38 2.96 0.53 -10.91
N VAL A 39 2.52 0.00 -9.76
CA VAL A 39 3.39 -0.25 -8.60
C VAL A 39 4.47 -1.26 -8.95
N ARG A 40 4.11 -2.36 -9.63
CA ARG A 40 5.08 -3.36 -10.08
C ARG A 40 6.14 -2.74 -10.98
N ARG A 41 5.72 -1.87 -11.90
CA ARG A 41 6.65 -1.16 -12.78
C ARG A 41 7.64 -0.30 -11.98
N GLU A 42 7.15 0.43 -11.00
CA GLU A 42 7.98 1.26 -10.12
C GLU A 42 8.97 0.43 -9.29
N THR A 43 8.56 -0.72 -8.76
CA THR A 43 9.47 -1.60 -8.01
C THR A 43 10.58 -2.17 -8.88
N ARG A 44 10.32 -2.39 -10.17
CA ARG A 44 11.32 -2.86 -11.14
C ARG A 44 12.31 -1.77 -11.54
N ALA A 45 11.82 -0.55 -11.70
CA ALA A 45 12.67 0.58 -12.05
C ALA A 45 13.68 0.87 -10.92
N GLY A 46 13.30 0.55 -9.70
CA GLY A 46 14.04 0.90 -8.50
C GLY A 46 14.16 2.42 -8.37
N ASN A 47 14.56 2.90 -7.22
CA ASN A 47 14.87 4.31 -7.07
C ASN A 47 16.37 4.50 -7.25
N ARG A 48 16.85 4.38 -8.50
CA ARG A 48 18.28 4.48 -8.88
C ARG A 48 18.91 5.84 -8.53
N LEU A 49 18.07 6.81 -8.17
CA LEU A 49 18.50 8.17 -7.84
C LEU A 49 18.74 8.36 -6.33
N ILE A 50 18.37 7.39 -5.49
CA ILE A 50 18.57 7.47 -4.04
C ILE A 50 19.80 6.65 -3.65
N LYS A 51 20.64 7.21 -2.76
CA LYS A 51 21.88 6.58 -2.26
C LYS A 51 21.67 5.24 -1.57
N SER A 52 20.45 4.93 -1.12
CA SER A 52 20.07 3.67 -0.48
C SER A 52 19.18 2.86 -1.41
N TYR A 53 19.71 2.47 -2.56
CA TYR A 53 19.00 1.63 -3.50
C TYR A 53 18.74 0.24 -2.89
N VAL A 54 17.46 -0.07 -2.68
CA VAL A 54 17.01 -1.39 -2.23
C VAL A 54 16.53 -2.18 -3.44
N LYS A 55 17.18 -3.30 -3.70
CA LYS A 55 16.79 -4.16 -4.81
C LYS A 55 15.71 -5.14 -4.38
N VAL A 56 14.53 -5.01 -4.99
CA VAL A 56 13.44 -5.98 -4.84
C VAL A 56 13.72 -7.20 -5.72
N ASP A 57 13.63 -8.38 -5.13
CA ASP A 57 13.72 -9.65 -5.88
C ASP A 57 12.47 -9.79 -6.76
N GLN A 58 12.62 -9.54 -8.07
CA GLN A 58 11.49 -9.57 -9.00
C GLN A 58 10.97 -10.98 -9.26
N THR A 59 11.83 -11.99 -9.15
CA THR A 59 11.39 -13.40 -9.29
C THR A 59 10.46 -13.78 -8.14
N GLN A 60 10.84 -13.46 -6.90
CA GLN A 60 10.00 -13.67 -5.72
C GLN A 60 8.72 -12.85 -5.81
N PHE A 61 8.82 -11.57 -6.19
CA PHE A 61 7.66 -10.68 -6.35
C PHE A 61 6.65 -11.28 -7.34
N ASP A 62 7.10 -11.63 -8.54
CA ASP A 62 6.23 -12.15 -9.59
C ASP A 62 5.61 -13.52 -9.23
N ALA A 63 6.31 -14.32 -8.42
CA ALA A 63 5.79 -15.62 -7.96
C ALA A 63 4.75 -15.50 -6.85
N LYS A 64 4.79 -14.46 -6.03
CA LYS A 64 4.03 -14.37 -4.78
C LYS A 64 3.00 -13.25 -4.75
N VAL A 65 3.17 -12.18 -5.53
CA VAL A 65 2.30 -11.01 -5.53
C VAL A 65 1.33 -11.09 -6.70
N ILE A 66 0.04 -10.95 -6.43
CA ILE A 66 -0.97 -10.83 -7.48
C ILE A 66 -1.01 -9.38 -7.95
N VAL A 67 -0.84 -9.18 -9.26
CA VAL A 67 -0.78 -7.85 -9.88
C VAL A 67 -2.02 -7.65 -10.74
N ALA A 68 -2.77 -6.59 -10.46
CA ALA A 68 -3.99 -6.25 -11.19
C ALA A 68 -3.74 -5.10 -12.19
N GLU A 69 -4.47 -5.14 -13.29
CA GLU A 69 -4.52 -4.03 -14.25
C GLU A 69 -5.63 -3.06 -13.83
N VAL A 70 -5.32 -1.76 -13.86
CA VAL A 70 -6.28 -0.71 -13.51
C VAL A 70 -6.89 -0.16 -14.79
N THR A 71 -8.21 -0.13 -14.87
CA THR A 71 -8.91 0.39 -16.05
C THR A 71 -9.02 1.92 -16.01
N LYS A 72 -9.19 2.52 -17.19
CA LYS A 72 -9.44 3.96 -17.31
C LYS A 72 -10.73 4.36 -16.60
N VAL A 73 -11.73 3.49 -16.58
CA VAL A 73 -13.00 3.73 -15.88
C VAL A 73 -12.78 3.78 -14.38
N GLN A 74 -12.03 2.83 -13.82
CA GLN A 74 -11.69 2.83 -12.38
C GLN A 74 -10.95 4.11 -11.97
N LEU A 75 -9.97 4.55 -12.78
CA LEU A 75 -9.24 5.80 -12.54
C LEU A 75 -10.19 7.01 -12.56
N ALA A 76 -11.04 7.11 -13.58
CA ALA A 76 -11.96 8.22 -13.73
C ALA A 76 -12.98 8.28 -12.58
N GLU A 77 -13.56 7.15 -12.23
CA GLU A 77 -14.53 7.07 -11.13
C GLU A 77 -13.92 7.50 -9.79
N ALA A 78 -12.71 7.04 -9.50
CA ALA A 78 -12.01 7.42 -8.26
C ALA A 78 -11.66 8.91 -8.25
N GLN A 79 -11.20 9.46 -9.38
CA GLN A 79 -10.88 10.89 -9.51
C GLN A 79 -12.12 11.78 -9.35
N LEU A 80 -13.28 11.30 -9.78
CA LEU A 80 -14.55 12.03 -9.57
C LEU A 80 -14.96 12.00 -8.09
N ARG A 81 -14.61 10.96 -7.36
CA ARG A 81 -14.90 10.85 -5.92
C ARG A 81 -14.02 11.75 -5.08
N THR A 82 -12.75 11.92 -5.46
CA THR A 82 -11.84 12.82 -4.76
C THR A 82 -10.76 13.39 -5.68
N PRO A 83 -10.62 14.73 -5.75
CA PRO A 83 -9.54 15.36 -6.49
C PRO A 83 -8.15 15.17 -5.84
N LEU A 84 -8.08 14.68 -4.61
CA LEU A 84 -6.80 14.40 -3.94
C LEU A 84 -5.96 13.38 -4.72
N LEU A 85 -6.59 12.49 -5.49
CA LEU A 85 -5.88 11.54 -6.34
C LEU A 85 -4.99 12.20 -7.40
N ASN A 86 -5.30 13.43 -7.80
CA ASN A 86 -4.49 14.15 -8.79
C ASN A 86 -3.16 14.66 -8.23
N GLN A 87 -2.99 14.63 -6.91
CA GLN A 87 -1.83 15.17 -6.19
C GLN A 87 -0.84 14.09 -5.76
N ILE A 88 -1.10 12.82 -6.06
CA ILE A 88 -0.26 11.70 -5.65
C ILE A 88 0.41 11.05 -6.86
N ASP A 89 1.45 10.27 -6.60
CA ASP A 89 2.22 9.59 -7.63
C ASP A 89 1.37 8.56 -8.40
N PRO A 90 1.73 8.26 -9.67
CA PRO A 90 0.95 7.33 -10.49
C PRO A 90 0.71 5.96 -9.86
N GLY A 91 1.71 5.36 -9.21
CA GLY A 91 1.56 4.05 -8.55
C GLY A 91 0.51 4.08 -7.46
N GLU A 92 0.56 5.07 -6.60
CA GLU A 92 -0.41 5.25 -5.51
C GLU A 92 -1.81 5.57 -6.05
N ARG A 93 -1.89 6.40 -7.08
CA ARG A 93 -3.16 6.75 -7.73
C ARG A 93 -3.85 5.53 -8.31
N HIS A 94 -3.10 4.72 -9.06
CA HIS A 94 -3.60 3.49 -9.65
C HIS A 94 -4.02 2.49 -8.57
N LEU A 95 -3.22 2.33 -7.54
CA LEU A 95 -3.51 1.44 -6.42
C LEU A 95 -4.82 1.82 -5.73
N LEU A 96 -4.97 3.08 -5.36
CA LEU A 96 -6.18 3.57 -4.68
C LEU A 96 -7.42 3.49 -5.57
N ALA A 97 -7.29 3.79 -6.85
CA ALA A 97 -8.40 3.69 -7.81
C ALA A 97 -8.88 2.24 -7.93
N TYR A 98 -7.95 1.29 -8.00
CA TYR A 98 -8.28 -0.13 -8.07
C TYR A 98 -8.95 -0.61 -6.77
N VAL A 99 -8.36 -0.30 -5.64
CA VAL A 99 -8.87 -0.72 -4.32
C VAL A 99 -10.25 -0.14 -4.04
N ALA A 100 -10.50 1.12 -4.42
CA ALA A 100 -11.79 1.77 -4.25
C ALA A 100 -12.92 1.09 -5.03
N ALA A 101 -12.59 0.35 -6.09
CA ALA A 101 -13.54 -0.39 -6.91
C ALA A 101 -13.80 -1.82 -6.39
N GLN A 102 -13.08 -2.26 -5.36
CA GLN A 102 -13.21 -3.60 -4.78
C GLN A 102 -14.15 -3.59 -3.57
N ASP A 103 -14.52 -4.78 -3.10
CA ASP A 103 -15.20 -4.91 -1.80
C ASP A 103 -14.21 -4.59 -0.67
N LYS A 104 -14.34 -3.42 -0.07
CA LYS A 104 -13.44 -2.95 0.98
C LYS A 104 -13.39 -3.87 2.20
N ASN A 105 -14.47 -4.61 2.48
CA ASN A 105 -14.53 -5.48 3.64
C ASN A 105 -13.65 -6.73 3.50
N ALA A 106 -13.21 -7.04 2.27
CA ALA A 106 -12.39 -8.21 1.97
C ALA A 106 -10.88 -7.91 1.97
N LEU A 107 -10.46 -6.66 2.19
CA LEU A 107 -9.08 -6.25 1.98
C LEU A 107 -8.54 -5.32 3.07
N LEU A 108 -7.22 -5.26 3.15
CA LEU A 108 -6.47 -4.21 3.84
C LEU A 108 -5.58 -3.49 2.83
N LEU A 109 -5.18 -2.28 3.18
CA LEU A 109 -4.33 -1.41 2.35
C LEU A 109 -3.22 -0.83 3.21
N THR A 110 -1.99 -0.79 2.70
CA THR A 110 -0.87 -0.19 3.39
C THR A 110 -0.12 0.79 2.50
N THR A 111 0.17 1.96 3.02
CA THR A 111 0.96 3.00 2.38
C THR A 111 1.67 3.84 3.44
N GLY A 112 2.85 4.35 3.11
CA GLY A 112 3.63 5.27 3.94
C GLY A 112 3.62 6.70 3.42
N ASP A 113 2.76 7.04 2.48
CA ASP A 113 2.65 8.39 1.93
C ASP A 113 1.45 9.13 2.54
N ARG A 114 1.71 10.33 3.07
CA ARG A 114 0.67 11.15 3.73
C ARG A 114 -0.46 11.51 2.77
N ALA A 115 -0.14 11.94 1.57
CA ALA A 115 -1.16 12.32 0.58
C ALA A 115 -2.00 11.12 0.16
N ALA A 116 -1.38 9.94 0.01
CA ALA A 116 -2.08 8.70 -0.29
C ALA A 116 -3.01 8.27 0.85
N VAL A 117 -2.58 8.40 2.11
CA VAL A 117 -3.46 8.13 3.27
C VAL A 117 -4.67 9.06 3.26
N ARG A 118 -4.48 10.34 3.01
CA ARG A 118 -5.57 11.32 2.95
C ARG A 118 -6.55 10.99 1.81
N ALA A 119 -6.04 10.64 0.63
CA ALA A 119 -6.87 10.23 -0.50
C ALA A 119 -7.65 8.93 -0.19
N ALA A 120 -7.01 7.97 0.46
CA ALA A 120 -7.67 6.73 0.89
C ALA A 120 -8.82 7.02 1.87
N CYS A 121 -8.62 7.90 2.83
CA CYS A 121 -9.67 8.34 3.75
C CYS A 121 -10.84 9.00 3.00
N ALA A 122 -10.55 9.85 2.03
CA ALA A 122 -11.57 10.49 1.20
C ALA A 122 -12.38 9.49 0.37
N LEU A 123 -11.78 8.34 0.03
CA LEU A 123 -12.42 7.23 -0.67
C LEU A 123 -13.19 6.27 0.27
N GLY A 124 -13.22 6.56 1.57
CA GLY A 124 -13.89 5.71 2.55
C GLY A 124 -13.13 4.46 2.95
N LEU A 125 -11.80 4.47 2.77
CA LEU A 125 -10.93 3.33 3.05
C LEU A 125 -10.17 3.47 4.39
N ASP A 126 -10.50 4.45 5.20
CA ASP A 126 -9.81 4.78 6.45
C ASP A 126 -9.74 3.59 7.42
N ASP A 127 -10.81 2.81 7.53
CA ASP A 127 -10.87 1.62 8.38
C ASP A 127 -10.15 0.40 7.80
N ARG A 128 -9.69 0.48 6.55
CA ARG A 128 -8.93 -0.59 5.86
C ARG A 128 -7.43 -0.37 5.87
N LEU A 129 -6.98 0.84 6.26
CA LEU A 129 -5.56 1.18 6.32
C LEU A 129 -4.87 0.49 7.49
N ARG A 130 -3.69 -0.08 7.21
CA ARG A 130 -2.79 -0.65 8.22
C ARG A 130 -1.38 -0.16 7.94
N SER A 131 -0.60 0.08 8.99
CA SER A 131 0.80 0.40 8.85
C SER A 131 1.62 -0.86 8.54
N LEU A 132 2.80 -0.68 7.96
CA LEU A 132 3.73 -1.79 7.78
C LEU A 132 4.13 -2.40 9.13
N GLU A 133 4.30 -1.55 10.16
CA GLU A 133 4.59 -1.99 11.53
C GLU A 133 3.50 -2.96 12.05
N GLU A 134 2.23 -2.65 11.84
CA GLU A 134 1.12 -3.51 12.24
C GLU A 134 1.12 -4.85 11.49
N LEU A 135 1.36 -4.82 10.18
CA LEU A 135 1.41 -6.03 9.36
C LEU A 135 2.59 -6.92 9.74
N ALA A 136 3.76 -6.33 9.95
CA ALA A 136 4.93 -7.05 10.42
C ALA A 136 4.70 -7.65 11.82
N GLY A 137 4.06 -6.91 12.70
CA GLY A 137 3.67 -7.40 14.03
C GLY A 137 2.76 -8.61 13.98
N ALA A 138 1.83 -8.65 13.03
CA ALA A 138 0.98 -9.82 12.80
C ALA A 138 1.77 -11.06 12.34
N CYS A 139 2.96 -10.86 11.79
CA CYS A 139 3.91 -11.92 11.40
C CYS A 139 4.90 -12.27 12.52
N GLY A 140 4.77 -11.67 13.70
CA GLY A 140 5.73 -11.84 14.78
C GLY A 140 7.04 -11.10 14.58
N GLN A 141 7.09 -10.12 13.67
CA GLN A 141 8.28 -9.33 13.34
C GLN A 141 8.19 -7.93 13.97
N LYS A 142 9.36 -7.38 14.36
CA LYS A 142 9.46 -6.01 14.89
C LYS A 142 10.56 -5.25 14.15
N PRO A 143 10.38 -4.97 12.84
CA PRO A 143 11.40 -4.26 12.08
C PRO A 143 11.51 -2.80 12.55
N ALA A 144 12.72 -2.25 12.45
CA ALA A 144 12.96 -0.83 12.68
C ALA A 144 12.57 -0.03 11.43
N VAL A 145 11.27 0.22 11.28
CA VAL A 145 10.73 0.96 10.13
C VAL A 145 10.84 2.47 10.33
N ALA A 146 10.86 3.23 9.22
CA ALA A 146 10.80 4.68 9.25
C ALA A 146 9.45 5.15 9.86
N ASP A 147 9.40 6.38 10.38
CA ASP A 147 8.24 6.94 11.08
C ASP A 147 6.93 6.79 10.30
N TRP A 148 6.96 7.03 8.99
CA TRP A 148 5.77 6.99 8.13
C TRP A 148 5.26 5.58 7.84
N PHE A 149 5.91 4.56 8.38
CA PHE A 149 5.44 3.17 8.34
C PHE A 149 4.96 2.67 9.70
N THR A 150 4.90 3.54 10.72
CA THR A 150 4.45 3.18 12.07
C THR A 150 2.94 3.37 12.23
N LYS A 151 2.37 2.60 13.15
CA LYS A 151 0.96 2.73 13.56
C LYS A 151 0.65 4.13 14.09
N LYS A 152 1.55 4.68 14.89
CA LYS A 152 1.40 6.01 15.51
C LYS A 152 1.28 7.10 14.44
N TRP A 153 2.16 7.10 13.44
CA TRP A 153 2.12 8.04 12.33
C TRP A 153 0.82 7.92 11.53
N LEU A 154 0.43 6.69 11.19
CA LEU A 154 -0.80 6.44 10.42
C LEU A 154 -2.02 6.97 11.18
N SER A 155 -2.14 6.68 12.47
CA SER A 155 -3.24 7.18 13.32
C SER A 155 -3.28 8.70 13.34
N LYS A 156 -2.13 9.35 13.43
CA LYS A 156 -2.03 10.82 13.44
C LYS A 156 -2.50 11.42 12.11
N VAL A 157 -2.10 10.85 10.97
CA VAL A 157 -2.50 11.35 9.65
C VAL A 157 -4.01 11.15 9.44
N LYS A 158 -4.54 10.00 9.78
CA LYS A 158 -5.99 9.71 9.70
C LYS A 158 -6.81 10.67 10.56
N THR A 159 -6.41 10.87 11.79
CA THR A 159 -7.07 11.81 12.72
C THR A 159 -7.03 13.23 12.17
N GLY A 160 -5.88 13.68 11.67
CA GLY A 160 -5.74 14.99 11.05
C GLY A 160 -6.68 15.19 9.87
N PHE A 161 -6.80 14.19 9.01
CA PHE A 161 -7.74 14.24 7.88
C PHE A 161 -9.19 14.37 8.36
N LEU A 162 -9.61 13.59 9.34
CA LEU A 162 -10.97 13.62 9.87
C LEU A 162 -11.30 14.98 10.48
N LEU A 163 -10.35 15.58 11.21
CA LEU A 163 -10.53 16.92 11.79
C LEU A 163 -10.63 18.01 10.73
N ASP A 164 -9.81 17.93 9.69
CA ASP A 164 -9.84 18.90 8.57
C ASP A 164 -11.14 18.81 7.75
N SER A 165 -11.83 17.67 7.81
CA SER A 165 -13.07 17.41 7.07
C SER A 165 -14.33 17.82 7.84
N MET A 166 -14.18 18.22 9.10
CA MET A 166 -15.27 18.71 9.94
C MET A 166 -15.40 20.23 9.77
#